data_66e15b783e846fd63e85878f3c7ee0eb
#
_entry.id   66e15b783e846fd63e85878f3c7ee0eb
#
_cell.length_a   1.000
_cell.length_b   1.000
_cell.length_c   1.000
_cell.angle_alpha   90.00
_cell.angle_beta   90.00
_cell.angle_gamma   90.00
#
_symmetry.space_group_name_H-M   'P 1'
#
loop_
_entity.id
_entity.type
_entity.pdbx_description
1 polymer ?
#
loop_
_entity_poly.entity_id
_entity_poly.type
_entity_poly.pdbx_seq_one_letter_code
_entity_poly.pdbx_strand_id
1 'polypeptide(L)'
;MRLHGQSLLAALLVNCLTNSHAFSTSVPSNFANTRQLSKLNSATEEASGEPSPDNSKDHDHAESVVYDPISTNTSFSSYKSKYAESIADPSAFWAKEANRLTWFQEPSKDHPALHGSFLKGDVKFFPGGKLNVCYNAIDRHALANGGKGGEDVAMIWEGDEPTDTKEFTYNEMLEKVSQISNALKSQGVKKGDVVTIYMPMIPELPMTMLACARIGAVHSVVFAGFSADALGSRISASKSKYVVTADIGLRGTKKIPLKTIVNDALTKMDCEKLVESVMVYERFYDKDAEDAPYEMTDRDVRMDQLVGLQRPYCVPEVMDAEDELFILYTSGSTGMPKGLVHTTGGYALYASFTTDVTFNLKKGDIFACVADCGWITGHTYVVYGALLNGGTTFIFESTPMYPGK
;
A
#
# COMPACT_ATOMS: atom_id res chain seq x y z
N MET A 1 10.30 16.15 16.87
CA MET A 1 10.50 17.08 15.75
C MET A 1 9.77 16.46 14.57
N ARG A 2 8.59 16.99 14.22
CA ARG A 2 7.80 16.49 13.07
C ARG A 2 8.46 17.05 11.81
N LEU A 3 9.20 16.22 11.09
CA LEU A 3 9.56 16.52 9.72
C LEU A 3 8.35 16.14 8.87
N HIS A 4 7.68 17.13 8.31
CA HIS A 4 6.60 16.90 7.38
C HIS A 4 7.14 16.07 6.19
N GLY A 5 6.42 15.02 5.79
CA GLY A 5 6.80 14.08 4.74
C GLY A 5 7.07 14.68 3.36
N GLN A 6 6.84 15.97 3.23
CA GLN A 6 7.26 16.80 2.10
C GLN A 6 8.74 16.63 1.74
N SER A 7 9.60 16.26 2.72
CA SER A 7 11.03 16.09 2.43
C SER A 7 11.37 14.85 1.61
N LEU A 8 10.59 13.77 1.63
CA LEU A 8 10.92 12.58 0.85
C LEU A 8 10.35 12.65 -0.57
N LEU A 9 9.10 13.13 -0.72
CA LEU A 9 8.53 13.40 -2.03
C LEU A 9 9.30 14.56 -2.71
N ALA A 10 9.65 15.59 -1.92
CA ALA A 10 10.49 16.68 -2.35
C ALA A 10 11.94 16.25 -2.63
N ALA A 11 12.52 15.36 -1.83
CA ALA A 11 13.86 14.82 -2.09
C ALA A 11 13.88 13.91 -3.33
N LEU A 12 12.80 13.17 -3.60
CA LEU A 12 12.65 12.41 -4.84
C LEU A 12 12.41 13.33 -6.05
N LEU A 13 11.60 14.38 -5.92
CA LEU A 13 11.40 15.40 -6.95
C LEU A 13 12.65 16.27 -7.15
N VAL A 14 13.33 16.67 -6.08
CA VAL A 14 14.56 17.45 -6.14
C VAL A 14 15.75 16.59 -6.61
N ASN A 15 15.85 15.31 -6.24
CA ASN A 15 16.84 14.42 -6.84
C ASN A 15 16.58 14.15 -8.33
N CYS A 16 15.33 14.16 -8.78
CA CYS A 16 15.03 14.19 -10.21
C CYS A 16 15.37 15.55 -10.87
N LEU A 17 15.28 16.65 -10.13
CA LEU A 17 15.47 18.01 -10.65
C LEU A 17 16.92 18.53 -10.54
N THR A 18 17.71 18.06 -9.56
CA THR A 18 19.04 18.59 -9.30
C THR A 18 20.20 17.67 -9.69
N ASN A 19 19.94 16.37 -9.91
CA ASN A 19 20.98 15.40 -10.25
C ASN A 19 21.11 15.10 -11.76
N SER A 20 20.78 16.04 -12.63
CA SER A 20 21.19 15.94 -14.05
C SER A 20 22.71 15.99 -14.28
N HIS A 21 23.52 16.32 -13.26
CA HIS A 21 24.97 16.33 -13.31
C HIS A 21 25.67 15.19 -12.55
N ALA A 22 24.96 14.31 -11.82
CA ALA A 22 25.58 13.27 -11.00
C ALA A 22 25.65 11.88 -11.66
N PHE A 23 25.13 11.71 -12.88
CA PHE A 23 25.25 10.45 -13.64
C PHE A 23 26.29 10.51 -14.79
N SER A 24 27.14 11.50 -14.80
CA SER A 24 28.29 11.56 -15.70
C SER A 24 29.54 11.68 -14.86
N THR A 25 30.05 10.58 -14.35
CA THR A 25 31.49 10.27 -14.25
C THR A 25 31.70 9.08 -13.30
N SER A 26 32.54 8.19 -13.78
CA SER A 26 33.14 7.02 -13.10
C SER A 26 32.27 5.76 -12.98
N VAL A 27 32.07 5.11 -14.10
CA VAL A 27 32.18 3.64 -14.14
C VAL A 27 33.65 3.30 -13.90
N PRO A 28 34.01 2.53 -12.86
CA PRO A 28 35.37 2.05 -12.73
C PRO A 28 35.74 1.20 -13.96
N SER A 29 36.81 1.54 -14.62
CA SER A 29 37.39 0.87 -15.79
C SER A 29 38.01 -0.50 -15.46
N ASN A 30 37.24 -1.43 -14.89
CA ASN A 30 37.69 -2.78 -14.55
C ASN A 30 36.70 -3.88 -15.01
N PHE A 31 36.07 -3.71 -16.17
CA PHE A 31 35.44 -4.81 -16.90
C PHE A 31 35.92 -4.86 -18.35
N ALA A 32 37.25 -4.93 -18.51
CA ALA A 32 37.86 -5.35 -19.76
C ALA A 32 38.42 -6.75 -19.57
N ASN A 33 37.56 -7.77 -19.61
CA ASN A 33 37.99 -9.14 -19.84
C ASN A 33 36.95 -9.92 -20.64
N THR A 34 36.90 -9.60 -21.93
CA THR A 34 36.12 -10.25 -22.97
C THR A 34 36.60 -11.68 -23.28
N ARG A 35 37.42 -12.32 -22.45
CA ARG A 35 37.93 -13.67 -22.65
C ARG A 35 37.27 -14.76 -21.79
N GLN A 36 36.28 -14.44 -20.94
CA GLN A 36 35.58 -15.45 -20.14
C GLN A 36 34.19 -15.84 -20.67
N LEU A 37 33.65 -15.10 -21.62
CA LEU A 37 32.35 -15.45 -22.25
C LEU A 37 32.46 -16.47 -23.38
N SER A 38 33.67 -16.70 -23.91
CA SER A 38 33.90 -17.75 -24.94
C SER A 38 34.12 -19.15 -24.37
N LYS A 39 34.26 -19.31 -23.06
CA LYS A 39 34.43 -20.62 -22.41
C LYS A 39 33.15 -21.21 -21.82
N LEU A 40 32.08 -20.45 -21.79
CA LEU A 40 30.76 -21.00 -21.38
C LEU A 40 29.92 -21.55 -22.52
N ASN A 41 30.30 -21.26 -23.78
CA ASN A 41 29.62 -21.82 -24.96
C ASN A 41 30.23 -23.10 -25.54
N SER A 42 31.32 -23.61 -24.95
CA SER A 42 32.00 -24.83 -25.44
C SER A 42 31.80 -26.07 -24.56
N ALA A 43 30.91 -25.99 -23.54
CA ALA A 43 30.65 -27.10 -22.62
C ALA A 43 29.28 -27.79 -22.80
N THR A 44 28.55 -27.50 -23.90
CA THR A 44 27.24 -28.08 -24.19
C THR A 44 27.16 -28.92 -25.48
N GLU A 45 28.29 -29.24 -26.05
CA GLU A 45 28.34 -30.21 -27.18
C GLU A 45 29.24 -31.39 -26.82
N GLU A 46 28.77 -32.33 -26.04
CA GLU A 46 29.19 -33.75 -26.06
C GLU A 46 28.42 -34.53 -25.01
N ALA A 47 27.21 -35.03 -25.41
CA ALA A 47 26.63 -36.24 -24.87
C ALA A 47 25.44 -36.67 -25.78
N SER A 48 25.75 -37.26 -26.90
CA SER A 48 24.82 -38.06 -27.69
C SER A 48 24.82 -39.51 -27.18
N GLY A 49 23.66 -39.97 -26.69
CA GLY A 49 23.42 -41.36 -26.33
C GLY A 49 21.95 -41.66 -26.54
N GLU A 50 21.65 -42.55 -27.47
CA GLU A 50 20.34 -42.91 -28.02
C GLU A 50 19.39 -43.64 -27.04
N PRO A 51 18.12 -43.83 -27.42
CA PRO A 51 16.98 -43.91 -26.51
C PRO A 51 16.48 -45.35 -26.27
N SER A 52 15.69 -45.54 -25.22
CA SER A 52 14.84 -46.70 -25.02
C SER A 52 13.47 -46.26 -24.47
N PRO A 53 12.38 -47.01 -24.72
CA PRO A 53 11.08 -46.46 -25.03
C PRO A 53 10.04 -46.50 -23.90
N ASP A 54 9.04 -45.65 -24.10
CA ASP A 54 7.62 -45.78 -23.73
C ASP A 54 7.20 -45.87 -22.27
N ASN A 55 6.59 -44.74 -21.82
CA ASN A 55 5.35 -44.83 -21.06
C ASN A 55 4.55 -43.52 -21.17
N SER A 56 3.51 -43.59 -21.99
CA SER A 56 2.46 -42.59 -22.10
C SER A 56 1.70 -42.44 -20.77
N LYS A 57 1.66 -41.26 -20.23
CA LYS A 57 0.51 -40.75 -19.48
C LYS A 57 0.46 -39.24 -19.62
N ASP A 58 -0.69 -38.79 -20.02
CA ASP A 58 -1.16 -37.43 -20.22
C ASP A 58 -0.71 -36.47 -19.12
N HIS A 59 0.00 -35.44 -19.52
CA HIS A 59 0.06 -34.21 -18.79
C HIS A 59 -0.45 -33.09 -19.70
N ASP A 60 -1.57 -32.52 -19.29
CA ASP A 60 -2.24 -31.40 -19.90
C ASP A 60 -1.27 -30.28 -20.27
N HIS A 61 -1.48 -29.78 -21.47
CA HIS A 61 -0.77 -28.64 -22.03
C HIS A 61 -0.97 -27.40 -21.18
N ALA A 62 0.02 -27.06 -20.39
CA ALA A 62 0.22 -25.68 -20.02
C ALA A 62 0.60 -24.95 -21.32
N GLU A 63 -0.33 -24.22 -21.92
CA GLU A 63 -0.03 -23.29 -23.00
C GLU A 63 1.08 -22.37 -22.50
N SER A 64 2.25 -22.46 -23.13
CA SER A 64 3.31 -21.50 -22.91
C SER A 64 2.78 -20.14 -23.32
N VAL A 65 2.52 -19.26 -22.34
CA VAL A 65 2.23 -17.85 -22.61
C VAL A 65 3.47 -17.29 -23.30
N VAL A 66 3.41 -17.21 -24.62
CA VAL A 66 4.41 -16.51 -25.41
C VAL A 66 4.26 -15.03 -25.05
N TYR A 67 5.16 -14.53 -24.23
CA TYR A 67 5.31 -13.10 -24.04
C TYR A 67 5.70 -12.50 -25.38
N ASP A 68 4.75 -11.84 -26.04
CA ASP A 68 5.09 -10.91 -27.11
C ASP A 68 6.07 -9.89 -26.54
N PRO A 69 7.27 -9.73 -27.12
CA PRO A 69 8.18 -8.70 -26.66
C PRO A 69 7.47 -7.37 -26.85
N ILE A 70 7.07 -6.74 -25.74
CA ILE A 70 6.52 -5.39 -25.70
C ILE A 70 7.39 -4.58 -26.64
N SER A 71 6.79 -3.93 -27.65
CA SER A 71 7.54 -3.11 -28.59
C SER A 71 8.19 -1.97 -27.79
N THR A 72 9.44 -2.18 -27.42
CA THR A 72 10.22 -1.34 -26.50
C THR A 72 10.40 0.11 -26.98
N ASN A 73 10.07 0.37 -28.24
CA ASN A 73 10.27 1.69 -28.84
C ASN A 73 9.18 2.72 -28.50
N THR A 74 7.93 2.33 -28.34
CA THR A 74 6.83 3.30 -28.04
C THR A 74 6.78 3.66 -26.57
N SER A 75 7.02 2.73 -25.65
CA SER A 75 6.99 3.00 -24.21
C SER A 75 8.20 3.85 -23.76
N PHE A 76 9.39 3.63 -24.33
CA PHE A 76 10.58 4.39 -23.97
C PHE A 76 10.57 5.83 -24.55
N SER A 77 10.05 6.04 -25.72
CA SER A 77 9.87 7.39 -26.29
C SER A 77 8.82 8.18 -25.50
N SER A 78 7.72 7.54 -25.07
CA SER A 78 6.70 8.14 -24.19
C SER A 78 7.29 8.52 -22.84
N TYR A 79 8.10 7.67 -22.21
CA TYR A 79 8.78 7.99 -20.96
C TYR A 79 9.71 9.21 -21.11
N LYS A 80 10.55 9.25 -22.15
CA LYS A 80 11.46 10.38 -22.42
C LYS A 80 10.71 11.69 -22.60
N SER A 81 9.57 11.67 -23.31
CA SER A 81 8.74 12.85 -23.50
C SER A 81 8.18 13.35 -22.17
N LYS A 82 7.56 12.46 -21.40
CA LYS A 82 6.99 12.81 -20.08
C LYS A 82 8.06 13.31 -19.12
N TYR A 83 9.24 12.71 -19.12
CA TYR A 83 10.37 13.14 -18.29
C TYR A 83 10.84 14.55 -18.68
N ALA A 84 11.01 14.81 -19.99
CA ALA A 84 11.38 16.12 -20.47
C ALA A 84 10.35 17.20 -20.12
N GLU A 85 9.04 16.92 -20.30
CA GLU A 85 7.94 17.78 -19.88
C GLU A 85 7.98 18.09 -18.37
N SER A 86 8.20 17.07 -17.54
CA SER A 86 8.22 17.21 -16.07
C SER A 86 9.38 18.08 -15.55
N ILE A 87 10.48 18.14 -16.29
CA ILE A 87 11.63 18.99 -15.93
C ILE A 87 11.47 20.41 -16.51
N ALA A 88 10.93 20.54 -17.71
CA ALA A 88 10.77 21.84 -18.39
C ALA A 88 9.82 22.77 -17.63
N ASP A 89 8.68 22.26 -17.18
CA ASP A 89 7.72 22.98 -16.34
C ASP A 89 7.02 22.00 -15.38
N PRO A 90 7.60 21.77 -14.21
CA PRO A 90 7.02 20.87 -13.21
C PRO A 90 5.60 21.26 -12.79
N SER A 91 5.31 22.55 -12.68
CA SER A 91 4.01 23.03 -12.23
C SER A 91 2.92 22.71 -13.26
N ALA A 92 3.16 23.01 -14.52
CA ALA A 92 2.23 22.70 -15.60
C ALA A 92 2.08 21.18 -15.80
N PHE A 93 3.18 20.43 -15.71
CA PHE A 93 3.16 18.96 -15.82
C PHE A 93 2.27 18.32 -14.76
N TRP A 94 2.50 18.63 -13.48
CA TRP A 94 1.73 18.05 -12.40
C TRP A 94 0.28 18.55 -12.35
N ALA A 95 0.01 19.80 -12.76
CA ALA A 95 -1.35 20.29 -12.93
C ALA A 95 -2.12 19.50 -14.00
N LYS A 96 -1.47 19.14 -15.11
CA LYS A 96 -2.04 18.27 -16.14
C LYS A 96 -2.30 16.85 -15.63
N GLU A 97 -1.33 16.27 -14.93
CA GLU A 97 -1.46 14.91 -14.37
C GLU A 97 -2.50 14.85 -13.23
N ALA A 98 -2.79 15.97 -12.54
CA ALA A 98 -3.83 16.05 -11.51
C ALA A 98 -5.23 15.66 -12.01
N ASN A 99 -5.49 15.77 -13.33
CA ASN A 99 -6.72 15.30 -13.96
C ASN A 99 -6.95 13.77 -13.84
N ARG A 100 -5.94 13.02 -13.38
CA ARG A 100 -6.10 11.59 -13.04
C ARG A 100 -7.01 11.36 -11.84
N LEU A 101 -7.13 12.36 -10.97
CA LEU A 101 -7.94 12.29 -9.76
C LEU A 101 -9.27 13.00 -9.95
N THR A 102 -10.26 12.55 -9.21
CA THR A 102 -11.54 13.25 -9.07
C THR A 102 -11.42 14.21 -7.88
N TRP A 103 -11.52 15.49 -8.15
CA TRP A 103 -11.52 16.55 -7.16
C TRP A 103 -12.96 16.95 -6.81
N PHE A 104 -13.26 17.09 -5.52
CA PHE A 104 -14.50 17.70 -5.05
C PHE A 104 -14.45 19.23 -5.20
N GLN A 105 -13.24 19.78 -5.11
CA GLN A 105 -12.91 21.15 -5.47
C GLN A 105 -11.54 21.14 -6.14
N GLU A 106 -11.47 21.73 -7.33
CA GLU A 106 -10.21 21.83 -8.08
C GLU A 106 -9.16 22.66 -7.33
N PRO A 107 -7.86 22.35 -7.50
CA PRO A 107 -6.77 23.19 -7.01
C PRO A 107 -6.86 24.64 -7.48
N SER A 108 -6.22 25.54 -6.75
CA SER A 108 -6.14 26.95 -7.10
C SER A 108 -5.58 27.17 -8.51
N LYS A 109 -6.24 28.03 -9.32
CA LYS A 109 -5.75 28.37 -10.67
C LYS A 109 -4.44 29.13 -10.65
N ASP A 110 -4.16 29.88 -9.58
CA ASP A 110 -2.91 30.65 -9.44
C ASP A 110 -1.72 29.77 -9.11
N HIS A 111 -1.98 28.63 -8.44
CA HIS A 111 -0.98 27.65 -8.01
C HIS A 111 -1.53 26.24 -8.23
N PRO A 112 -1.66 25.79 -9.48
CA PRO A 112 -2.43 24.56 -9.78
C PRO A 112 -1.76 23.28 -9.32
N ALA A 113 -0.45 23.28 -9.08
CA ALA A 113 0.27 22.09 -8.60
C ALA A 113 1.18 22.37 -7.40
N LEU A 114 1.96 23.44 -7.45
CA LEU A 114 3.01 23.72 -6.47
C LEU A 114 2.95 25.18 -6.00
N HIS A 115 3.02 25.39 -4.70
CA HIS A 115 3.19 26.71 -4.08
C HIS A 115 4.28 26.66 -3.00
N GLY A 116 4.98 27.79 -2.84
CA GLY A 116 6.03 27.92 -1.81
C GLY A 116 7.42 27.51 -2.30
N SER A 117 8.32 27.25 -1.37
CA SER A 117 9.74 26.97 -1.65
C SER A 117 10.29 25.90 -0.72
N PHE A 118 11.00 24.93 -1.27
CA PHE A 118 11.70 23.93 -0.49
C PHE A 118 12.75 24.53 0.46
N LEU A 119 13.39 25.62 0.06
CA LEU A 119 14.38 26.30 0.88
C LEU A 119 13.77 26.95 2.13
N LYS A 120 12.52 27.39 2.03
CA LYS A 120 11.77 27.98 3.16
C LYS A 120 10.99 26.93 3.96
N GLY A 121 10.82 25.72 3.44
CA GLY A 121 10.04 24.67 4.07
C GLY A 121 8.53 24.94 4.08
N ASP A 122 8.04 25.79 3.17
CA ASP A 122 6.63 26.20 3.06
C ASP A 122 5.93 25.62 1.82
N VAL A 123 6.45 24.53 1.28
CA VAL A 123 5.92 23.89 0.07
C VAL A 123 4.55 23.29 0.34
N LYS A 124 3.62 23.53 -0.61
CA LYS A 124 2.29 22.94 -0.67
C LYS A 124 2.03 22.38 -2.06
N PHE A 125 1.40 21.20 -2.10
CA PHE A 125 0.95 20.58 -3.34
C PHE A 125 -0.55 20.72 -3.49
N PHE A 126 -1.00 21.17 -4.66
CA PHE A 126 -2.41 21.35 -5.03
C PHE A 126 -3.20 22.21 -4.03
N PRO A 127 -2.69 23.42 -3.65
CA PRO A 127 -3.34 24.24 -2.64
C PRO A 127 -4.77 24.62 -3.07
N GLY A 128 -5.69 24.51 -2.11
CA GLY A 128 -7.13 24.73 -2.32
C GLY A 128 -7.87 23.55 -2.96
N GLY A 129 -7.16 22.54 -3.46
CA GLY A 129 -7.76 21.30 -3.95
C GLY A 129 -8.37 20.49 -2.82
N LYS A 130 -9.56 19.91 -3.06
CA LYS A 130 -10.24 19.03 -2.10
C LYS A 130 -10.63 17.72 -2.77
N LEU A 131 -10.33 16.62 -2.10
CA LEU A 131 -10.62 15.28 -2.59
C LEU A 131 -10.77 14.30 -1.42
N ASN A 132 -11.05 13.05 -1.75
CA ASN A 132 -10.90 11.93 -0.83
C ASN A 132 -10.19 10.78 -1.56
N VAL A 133 -9.15 10.22 -0.94
CA VAL A 133 -8.35 9.16 -1.58
C VAL A 133 -9.15 7.87 -1.71
N CYS A 134 -9.95 7.51 -0.69
CA CYS A 134 -10.81 6.34 -0.75
C CYS A 134 -11.85 6.46 -1.87
N TYR A 135 -12.48 7.64 -2.02
CA TYR A 135 -13.39 7.90 -3.14
C TYR A 135 -12.70 7.67 -4.49
N ASN A 136 -11.48 8.17 -4.63
CA ASN A 136 -10.69 8.00 -5.85
C ASN A 136 -10.25 6.56 -6.10
N ALA A 137 -10.02 5.79 -5.04
CA ALA A 137 -9.60 4.39 -5.14
C ALA A 137 -10.77 3.42 -5.35
N ILE A 138 -11.95 3.72 -4.82
CA ILE A 138 -13.09 2.78 -4.79
C ILE A 138 -14.33 3.36 -5.47
N ASP A 139 -14.91 4.44 -4.91
CA ASP A 139 -16.26 4.91 -5.29
C ASP A 139 -16.36 5.27 -6.77
N ARG A 140 -15.41 6.03 -7.30
CA ARG A 140 -15.46 6.45 -8.71
C ARG A 140 -15.41 5.28 -9.70
N HIS A 141 -14.77 4.17 -9.31
CA HIS A 141 -14.70 2.96 -10.12
C HIS A 141 -15.99 2.15 -9.96
N ALA A 142 -16.48 1.97 -8.73
CA ALA A 142 -17.75 1.30 -8.47
C ALA A 142 -18.93 1.98 -9.18
N LEU A 143 -18.95 3.33 -9.19
CA LEU A 143 -20.01 4.12 -9.80
C LEU A 143 -19.83 4.34 -11.32
N ALA A 144 -18.70 3.93 -11.89
CA ALA A 144 -18.44 4.08 -13.31
C ALA A 144 -19.48 3.35 -14.18
N ASN A 145 -19.73 3.89 -15.36
CA ASN A 145 -20.66 3.31 -16.34
C ASN A 145 -22.06 3.02 -15.76
N GLY A 146 -22.56 3.91 -14.90
CA GLY A 146 -23.87 3.76 -14.26
C GLY A 146 -23.91 2.64 -13.23
N GLY A 147 -22.80 2.40 -12.54
CA GLY A 147 -22.65 1.38 -11.49
C GLY A 147 -22.12 0.01 -11.98
N LYS A 148 -21.98 -0.19 -13.29
CA LYS A 148 -21.46 -1.46 -13.84
C LYS A 148 -19.99 -1.70 -13.52
N GLY A 149 -19.21 -0.64 -13.28
CA GLY A 149 -17.83 -0.77 -12.84
C GLY A 149 -17.69 -1.38 -11.45
N GLY A 150 -18.77 -1.42 -10.68
CA GLY A 150 -18.79 -2.06 -9.37
C GLY A 150 -18.67 -3.58 -9.39
N GLU A 151 -18.96 -4.22 -10.50
CA GLU A 151 -18.80 -5.68 -10.68
C GLU A 151 -17.36 -6.08 -11.05
N ASP A 152 -16.50 -5.11 -11.43
CA ASP A 152 -15.08 -5.38 -11.69
C ASP A 152 -14.39 -5.82 -10.40
N VAL A 153 -13.48 -6.79 -10.47
CA VAL A 153 -12.71 -7.26 -9.31
C VAL A 153 -11.73 -6.17 -8.89
N ALA A 154 -11.77 -5.76 -7.63
CA ALA A 154 -10.90 -4.76 -7.04
C ALA A 154 -9.72 -5.37 -6.28
N MET A 155 -9.95 -6.51 -5.62
CA MET A 155 -8.93 -7.15 -4.80
C MET A 155 -9.05 -8.67 -4.86
N ILE A 156 -7.91 -9.33 -5.01
CA ILE A 156 -7.74 -10.78 -4.83
C ILE A 156 -6.80 -10.97 -3.64
N TRP A 157 -7.19 -11.82 -2.71
CA TRP A 157 -6.35 -12.20 -1.58
C TRP A 157 -6.12 -13.71 -1.60
N GLU A 158 -4.89 -14.11 -1.33
CA GLU A 158 -4.46 -15.49 -1.20
C GLU A 158 -3.79 -15.69 0.16
N GLY A 159 -4.27 -16.67 0.90
CA GLY A 159 -3.77 -17.02 2.23
C GLY A 159 -2.56 -17.93 2.19
N ASP A 160 -2.24 -18.53 3.35
CA ASP A 160 -1.15 -19.48 3.47
C ASP A 160 -1.39 -20.77 2.69
N GLU A 161 -2.63 -21.27 2.69
CA GLU A 161 -2.99 -22.47 1.92
C GLU A 161 -3.43 -22.08 0.50
N PRO A 162 -2.97 -22.79 -0.54
CA PRO A 162 -3.31 -22.46 -1.93
C PRO A 162 -4.81 -22.45 -2.25
N THR A 163 -5.63 -23.07 -1.40
CA THR A 163 -7.09 -23.09 -1.53
C THR A 163 -7.78 -21.94 -0.78
N ASP A 164 -7.02 -21.17 0.00
CA ASP A 164 -7.57 -20.06 0.79
C ASP A 164 -7.47 -18.75 -0.01
N THR A 165 -8.41 -18.56 -0.93
CA THR A 165 -8.47 -17.41 -1.83
C THR A 165 -9.80 -16.69 -1.68
N LYS A 166 -9.78 -15.34 -1.72
CA LYS A 166 -10.98 -14.49 -1.73
C LYS A 166 -10.85 -13.42 -2.80
N GLU A 167 -11.94 -13.18 -3.50
CA GLU A 167 -12.07 -12.06 -4.43
C GLU A 167 -13.08 -11.05 -3.89
N PHE A 168 -12.84 -9.77 -4.15
CA PHE A 168 -13.75 -8.68 -3.80
C PHE A 168 -13.93 -7.77 -5.00
N THR A 169 -15.17 -7.54 -5.38
CA THR A 169 -15.52 -6.53 -6.38
C THR A 169 -15.39 -5.12 -5.83
N TYR A 170 -15.42 -4.10 -6.70
CA TYR A 170 -15.45 -2.70 -6.25
C TYR A 170 -16.69 -2.38 -5.40
N ASN A 171 -17.85 -3.01 -5.69
CA ASN A 171 -19.06 -2.87 -4.86
C ASN A 171 -18.86 -3.46 -3.47
N GLU A 172 -18.34 -4.68 -3.37
CA GLU A 172 -18.05 -5.32 -2.09
C GLU A 172 -17.00 -4.55 -1.28
N MET A 173 -15.95 -4.04 -1.96
CA MET A 173 -14.97 -3.16 -1.32
C MET A 173 -15.62 -1.88 -0.80
N LEU A 174 -16.50 -1.24 -1.57
CA LEU A 174 -17.21 -0.03 -1.16
C LEU A 174 -18.09 -0.28 0.06
N GLU A 175 -18.81 -1.41 0.07
CA GLU A 175 -19.63 -1.82 1.21
C GLU A 175 -18.78 -2.07 2.45
N LYS A 176 -17.77 -2.94 2.36
CA LYS A 176 -16.90 -3.29 3.50
C LYS A 176 -16.14 -2.09 4.05
N VAL A 177 -15.54 -1.28 3.20
CA VAL A 177 -14.85 -0.06 3.60
C VAL A 177 -15.79 0.93 4.27
N SER A 178 -17.05 1.06 3.79
CA SER A 178 -18.05 1.91 4.44
C SER A 178 -18.46 1.38 5.81
N GLN A 179 -18.65 0.08 5.96
CA GLN A 179 -18.97 -0.55 7.25
C GLN A 179 -17.81 -0.36 8.25
N ILE A 180 -16.56 -0.60 7.84
CA ILE A 180 -15.37 -0.37 8.68
C ILE A 180 -15.28 1.11 9.07
N SER A 181 -15.52 2.03 8.13
CA SER A 181 -15.54 3.49 8.39
C SER A 181 -16.56 3.87 9.48
N ASN A 182 -17.76 3.32 9.39
CA ASN A 182 -18.81 3.54 10.39
C ASN A 182 -18.45 2.89 11.74
N ALA A 183 -17.82 1.72 11.72
CA ALA A 183 -17.32 1.07 12.93
C ALA A 183 -16.25 1.94 13.64
N LEU A 184 -15.26 2.45 12.90
CA LEU A 184 -14.27 3.39 13.43
C LEU A 184 -14.92 4.63 14.05
N LYS A 185 -15.89 5.25 13.34
CA LYS A 185 -16.64 6.41 13.84
C LYS A 185 -17.45 6.08 15.10
N SER A 186 -18.03 4.89 15.21
CA SER A 186 -18.77 4.46 16.42
C SER A 186 -17.85 4.31 17.64
N GLN A 187 -16.56 4.06 17.42
CA GLN A 187 -15.54 4.05 18.48
C GLN A 187 -14.95 5.44 18.77
N GLY A 188 -15.48 6.49 18.16
CA GLY A 188 -15.08 7.87 18.41
C GLY A 188 -14.00 8.42 17.48
N VAL A 189 -13.54 7.66 16.49
CA VAL A 189 -12.55 8.13 15.51
C VAL A 189 -13.10 9.29 14.68
N LYS A 190 -12.34 10.37 14.59
CA LYS A 190 -12.67 11.60 13.86
C LYS A 190 -11.60 11.96 12.85
N LYS A 191 -11.90 12.90 11.96
CA LYS A 191 -10.91 13.49 11.04
C LYS A 191 -9.70 14.01 11.82
N GLY A 192 -8.50 13.62 11.37
CA GLY A 192 -7.22 13.97 11.97
C GLY A 192 -6.76 13.07 13.13
N ASP A 193 -7.63 12.20 13.65
CA ASP A 193 -7.20 11.21 14.64
C ASP A 193 -6.28 10.15 14.00
N VAL A 194 -5.27 9.71 14.76
CA VAL A 194 -4.37 8.65 14.30
C VAL A 194 -4.89 7.28 14.72
N VAL A 195 -4.97 6.38 13.77
CA VAL A 195 -5.31 4.97 13.96
C VAL A 195 -4.08 4.11 13.64
N THR A 196 -3.54 3.44 14.66
CA THR A 196 -2.48 2.45 14.46
C THR A 196 -3.07 1.14 13.95
N ILE A 197 -2.53 0.62 12.86
CA ILE A 197 -2.97 -0.66 12.28
C ILE A 197 -1.82 -1.66 12.41
N TYR A 198 -2.04 -2.73 13.19
CA TYR A 198 -1.08 -3.80 13.44
C TYR A 198 -1.71 -5.13 13.06
N MET A 199 -1.69 -5.46 11.77
CA MET A 199 -2.42 -6.58 11.19
C MET A 199 -1.54 -7.34 10.18
N PRO A 200 -1.81 -8.64 9.96
CA PRO A 200 -1.16 -9.40 8.88
C PRO A 200 -1.73 -8.95 7.52
N MET A 201 -1.18 -9.50 6.44
CA MET A 201 -1.61 -9.18 5.06
C MET A 201 -2.94 -9.86 4.70
N ILE A 202 -4.00 -9.52 5.44
CA ILE A 202 -5.38 -9.97 5.22
C ILE A 202 -6.22 -8.88 4.55
N PRO A 203 -7.36 -9.21 3.93
CA PRO A 203 -8.21 -8.23 3.23
C PRO A 203 -8.60 -7.03 4.09
N GLU A 204 -8.80 -7.25 5.37
CA GLU A 204 -9.20 -6.23 6.33
C GLU A 204 -8.13 -5.15 6.54
N LEU A 205 -6.85 -5.44 6.27
CA LEU A 205 -5.77 -4.47 6.39
C LEU A 205 -5.92 -3.31 5.39
N PRO A 206 -5.91 -3.52 4.05
CA PRO A 206 -6.14 -2.44 3.09
C PRO A 206 -7.53 -1.83 3.21
N MET A 207 -8.56 -2.61 3.55
CA MET A 207 -9.90 -2.07 3.80
C MET A 207 -9.91 -1.09 4.98
N THR A 208 -9.17 -1.37 6.06
CA THR A 208 -9.03 -0.46 7.21
C THR A 208 -8.23 0.79 6.86
N MET A 209 -7.16 0.68 6.04
CA MET A 209 -6.42 1.84 5.52
C MET A 209 -7.33 2.76 4.70
N LEU A 210 -8.12 2.19 3.80
CA LEU A 210 -9.09 2.91 2.98
C LEU A 210 -10.23 3.52 3.82
N ALA A 211 -10.68 2.81 4.87
CA ALA A 211 -11.69 3.32 5.78
C ALA A 211 -11.20 4.53 6.57
N CYS A 212 -9.95 4.53 7.04
CA CYS A 212 -9.32 5.70 7.65
C CYS A 212 -9.27 6.86 6.65
N ALA A 213 -8.79 6.63 5.42
CA ALA A 213 -8.77 7.64 4.36
C ALA A 213 -10.17 8.18 4.04
N ARG A 214 -11.20 7.31 4.08
CA ARG A 214 -12.59 7.70 3.85
C ARG A 214 -13.12 8.73 4.83
N ILE A 215 -12.82 8.56 6.12
CA ILE A 215 -13.29 9.43 7.19
C ILE A 215 -12.30 10.53 7.58
N GLY A 216 -11.19 10.65 6.85
CA GLY A 216 -10.14 11.63 7.12
C GLY A 216 -9.30 11.33 8.36
N ALA A 217 -9.30 10.11 8.87
CA ALA A 217 -8.39 9.66 9.90
C ALA A 217 -7.02 9.32 9.31
N VAL A 218 -5.96 9.53 10.09
CA VAL A 218 -4.58 9.29 9.69
C VAL A 218 -4.20 7.87 10.06
N HIS A 219 -3.95 6.98 9.10
CA HIS A 219 -3.52 5.63 9.45
C HIS A 219 -2.00 5.54 9.65
N SER A 220 -1.60 4.68 10.60
CA SER A 220 -0.20 4.35 10.88
C SER A 220 -0.05 2.83 10.89
N VAL A 221 0.33 2.26 9.74
CA VAL A 221 0.51 0.82 9.62
C VAL A 221 1.85 0.41 10.20
N VAL A 222 1.83 -0.59 11.08
CA VAL A 222 3.00 -1.18 11.71
C VAL A 222 3.10 -2.64 11.28
N PHE A 223 4.26 -3.02 10.76
CA PHE A 223 4.52 -4.38 10.30
C PHE A 223 4.24 -5.43 11.40
N ALA A 224 3.39 -6.40 11.12
CA ALA A 224 2.93 -7.41 12.07
C ALA A 224 4.05 -8.32 12.64
N GLY A 225 5.25 -8.25 12.11
CA GLY A 225 6.44 -8.92 12.62
C GLY A 225 7.25 -8.14 13.67
N PHE A 226 6.86 -6.91 13.98
CA PHE A 226 7.57 -6.09 14.98
C PHE A 226 7.23 -6.49 16.41
N SER A 227 8.18 -6.22 17.33
CA SER A 227 8.03 -6.47 18.75
C SER A 227 7.07 -5.50 19.42
N ALA A 228 6.62 -5.83 20.63
CA ALA A 228 5.79 -4.97 21.47
C ALA A 228 6.43 -3.59 21.69
N ASP A 229 7.74 -3.51 21.95
CA ASP A 229 8.46 -2.25 22.15
C ASP A 229 8.45 -1.40 20.89
N ALA A 230 8.64 -2.02 19.72
CA ALA A 230 8.59 -1.34 18.42
C ALA A 230 7.19 -0.82 18.09
N LEU A 231 6.15 -1.57 18.42
CA LEU A 231 4.75 -1.16 18.27
C LEU A 231 4.41 -0.01 19.22
N GLY A 232 4.65 -0.18 20.52
CA GLY A 232 4.33 0.80 21.55
C GLY A 232 5.04 2.14 21.32
N SER A 233 6.31 2.12 20.88
CA SER A 233 7.05 3.34 20.55
C SER A 233 6.38 4.14 19.41
N ARG A 234 5.77 3.47 18.43
CA ARG A 234 5.05 4.11 17.32
C ARG A 234 3.69 4.65 17.76
N ILE A 235 2.96 3.90 18.59
CA ILE A 235 1.71 4.35 19.22
C ILE A 235 1.96 5.64 20.03
N SER A 236 2.96 5.62 20.88
CA SER A 236 3.34 6.77 21.70
C SER A 236 3.77 7.97 20.86
N ALA A 237 4.66 7.76 19.87
CA ALA A 237 5.19 8.83 19.02
C ALA A 237 4.12 9.47 18.12
N SER A 238 3.16 8.69 17.60
CA SER A 238 2.04 9.18 16.80
C SER A 238 0.89 9.72 17.63
N LYS A 239 0.90 9.48 18.96
CA LYS A 239 -0.21 9.77 19.86
C LYS A 239 -1.51 9.09 19.43
N SER A 240 -1.39 7.88 18.92
CA SER A 240 -2.53 7.12 18.43
C SER A 240 -3.44 6.71 19.60
N LYS A 241 -4.70 7.08 19.50
CA LYS A 241 -5.73 6.73 20.50
C LYS A 241 -6.46 5.44 20.16
N TYR A 242 -6.31 4.96 18.94
CA TYR A 242 -7.03 3.83 18.38
C TYR A 242 -6.04 2.83 17.77
N VAL A 243 -6.26 1.56 18.06
CA VAL A 243 -5.47 0.47 17.50
C VAL A 243 -6.43 -0.52 16.82
N VAL A 244 -6.11 -0.92 15.60
CA VAL A 244 -6.79 -2.03 14.91
C VAL A 244 -5.78 -3.15 14.75
N THR A 245 -6.17 -4.36 15.16
CA THR A 245 -5.32 -5.54 15.11
C THR A 245 -6.12 -6.78 14.75
N ALA A 246 -5.46 -7.92 14.60
CA ALA A 246 -6.09 -9.23 14.56
C ALA A 246 -5.70 -10.03 15.81
N ASP A 247 -6.42 -11.08 16.10
CA ASP A 247 -6.07 -12.03 17.15
C ASP A 247 -4.71 -12.68 16.87
N ILE A 248 -4.57 -13.34 15.72
CA ILE A 248 -3.39 -14.08 15.29
C ILE A 248 -3.08 -13.75 13.83
N GLY A 249 -1.79 -13.60 13.50
CA GLY A 249 -1.26 -13.60 12.15
C GLY A 249 -0.62 -14.92 11.80
N LEU A 250 -0.72 -15.33 10.54
CA LEU A 250 0.02 -16.48 10.00
C LEU A 250 1.26 -15.99 9.24
N ARG A 251 2.35 -16.75 9.34
CA ARG A 251 3.52 -16.54 8.50
C ARG A 251 4.19 -17.91 8.25
N GLY A 252 3.73 -18.57 7.22
CA GLY A 252 3.99 -19.97 7.00
C GLY A 252 3.43 -20.79 8.16
N THR A 253 4.21 -21.69 8.76
CA THR A 253 3.78 -22.51 9.90
C THR A 253 3.71 -21.76 11.23
N LYS A 254 4.17 -20.49 11.27
CA LYS A 254 4.27 -19.72 12.52
C LYS A 254 3.00 -18.92 12.78
N LYS A 255 2.38 -19.16 13.94
CA LYS A 255 1.30 -18.31 14.49
C LYS A 255 1.92 -17.17 15.30
N ILE A 256 1.54 -15.93 14.99
CA ILE A 256 2.00 -14.71 15.66
C ILE A 256 0.84 -14.19 16.51
N PRO A 257 0.96 -14.13 17.84
CA PRO A 257 -0.11 -13.71 18.74
C PRO A 257 -0.21 -12.17 18.76
N LEU A 258 -0.83 -11.58 17.75
CA LEU A 258 -0.81 -10.13 17.53
C LEU A 258 -1.50 -9.37 18.65
N LYS A 259 -2.65 -9.84 19.12
CA LYS A 259 -3.37 -9.19 20.22
C LYS A 259 -2.58 -9.22 21.53
N THR A 260 -1.89 -10.31 21.83
CA THR A 260 -0.97 -10.39 22.98
C THR A 260 0.17 -9.37 22.86
N ILE A 261 0.75 -9.24 21.65
CA ILE A 261 1.80 -8.25 21.38
C ILE A 261 1.27 -6.83 21.59
N VAL A 262 0.02 -6.55 21.19
CA VAL A 262 -0.63 -5.24 21.44
C VAL A 262 -0.77 -5.01 22.94
N ASN A 263 -1.26 -5.97 23.72
CA ASN A 263 -1.38 -5.83 25.18
C ASN A 263 -0.02 -5.52 25.83
N ASP A 264 1.00 -6.28 25.47
CA ASP A 264 2.37 -6.05 25.92
C ASP A 264 2.90 -4.66 25.53
N ALA A 265 2.60 -4.20 24.31
CA ALA A 265 3.04 -2.89 23.83
C ALA A 265 2.40 -1.75 24.62
N LEU A 266 1.12 -1.85 24.95
CA LEU A 266 0.41 -0.84 25.74
C LEU A 266 0.96 -0.73 27.15
N THR A 267 1.21 -1.87 27.80
CA THR A 267 1.74 -1.92 29.18
C THR A 267 3.18 -1.45 29.24
N LYS A 268 4.07 -2.00 28.39
CA LYS A 268 5.51 -1.71 28.42
C LYS A 268 5.87 -0.26 28.11
N MET A 269 5.09 0.39 27.24
CA MET A 269 5.37 1.74 26.75
C MET A 269 4.48 2.81 27.38
N ASP A 270 3.79 2.47 28.48
CA ASP A 270 2.85 3.38 29.20
C ASP A 270 1.80 4.01 28.27
N CYS A 271 1.37 3.24 27.25
CA CYS A 271 0.36 3.67 26.27
C CYS A 271 -1.07 3.41 26.73
N GLU A 272 -1.27 2.77 27.87
CA GLU A 272 -2.59 2.38 28.38
C GLU A 272 -3.53 3.58 28.61
N LYS A 273 -2.96 4.72 29.01
CA LYS A 273 -3.72 5.97 29.22
C LYS A 273 -3.99 6.71 27.92
N LEU A 274 -3.21 6.42 26.88
CA LEU A 274 -3.31 7.07 25.57
C LEU A 274 -4.34 6.39 24.68
N VAL A 275 -4.33 5.04 24.67
CA VAL A 275 -5.19 4.24 23.77
C VAL A 275 -6.56 4.09 24.40
N GLU A 276 -7.56 4.62 23.71
CA GLU A 276 -8.97 4.64 24.12
C GLU A 276 -9.70 3.35 23.69
N SER A 277 -9.37 2.80 22.50
CA SER A 277 -10.00 1.59 21.98
C SER A 277 -9.02 0.73 21.17
N VAL A 278 -9.13 -0.60 21.34
CA VAL A 278 -8.44 -1.61 20.53
C VAL A 278 -9.49 -2.46 19.83
N MET A 279 -9.51 -2.42 18.51
CA MET A 279 -10.45 -3.15 17.66
C MET A 279 -9.77 -4.39 17.10
N VAL A 280 -10.33 -5.57 17.40
CA VAL A 280 -9.71 -6.87 17.13
C VAL A 280 -10.52 -7.65 16.11
N TYR A 281 -9.92 -8.01 14.99
CA TYR A 281 -10.46 -9.01 14.07
C TYR A 281 -10.13 -10.42 14.56
N GLU A 282 -11.18 -11.22 14.80
CA GLU A 282 -11.05 -12.59 15.29
C GLU A 282 -11.11 -13.58 14.12
N ARG A 283 -9.95 -14.07 13.70
CA ARG A 283 -9.81 -15.04 12.60
C ARG A 283 -9.84 -16.48 13.08
N PHE A 284 -9.22 -16.74 14.23
CA PHE A 284 -8.96 -18.08 14.75
C PHE A 284 -9.52 -18.26 16.15
N TYR A 285 -10.40 -17.37 16.58
CA TYR A 285 -11.06 -17.50 17.87
C TYR A 285 -12.03 -18.67 17.86
N ASP A 286 -11.66 -19.73 18.57
CA ASP A 286 -12.59 -20.80 18.91
C ASP A 286 -13.30 -20.42 20.20
N LYS A 287 -14.59 -20.13 20.09
CA LYS A 287 -15.41 -19.75 21.25
C LYS A 287 -15.53 -20.83 22.31
N ASP A 288 -15.28 -22.08 21.91
CA ASP A 288 -15.39 -23.27 22.75
C ASP A 288 -14.01 -23.72 23.29
N ALA A 289 -12.92 -23.05 22.90
CA ALA A 289 -11.59 -23.31 23.48
C ALA A 289 -11.53 -22.78 24.91
N GLU A 290 -11.23 -23.65 25.87
CA GLU A 290 -11.02 -23.27 27.27
C GLU A 290 -9.87 -22.25 27.45
N ASP A 291 -8.94 -22.18 26.48
CA ASP A 291 -7.81 -21.26 26.45
C ASP A 291 -7.98 -20.26 25.31
N ALA A 292 -8.61 -19.11 25.57
CA ALA A 292 -8.53 -18.01 24.64
C ALA A 292 -7.07 -17.62 24.41
N PRO A 293 -6.56 -17.55 23.15
CA PRO A 293 -5.15 -17.32 22.88
C PRO A 293 -4.68 -15.91 23.27
N TYR A 294 -5.55 -15.09 23.80
CA TYR A 294 -5.28 -13.71 24.23
C TYR A 294 -6.33 -13.21 25.22
N GLU A 295 -5.96 -12.24 26.02
CA GLU A 295 -6.84 -11.58 26.98
C GLU A 295 -7.51 -10.35 26.32
N MET A 296 -8.83 -10.26 26.44
CA MET A 296 -9.62 -9.07 26.10
C MET A 296 -9.75 -8.17 27.34
N THR A 297 -9.52 -6.89 27.16
CA THR A 297 -9.63 -5.85 28.20
C THR A 297 -10.89 -5.01 27.97
N ASP A 298 -11.24 -4.12 28.91
CA ASP A 298 -12.45 -3.27 28.82
C ASP A 298 -12.43 -2.31 27.63
N ARG A 299 -11.24 -2.00 27.07
CA ARG A 299 -11.08 -1.14 25.88
C ARG A 299 -11.17 -1.90 24.56
N ASP A 300 -11.23 -3.22 24.60
CA ASP A 300 -11.17 -4.07 23.42
C ASP A 300 -12.56 -4.31 22.84
N VAL A 301 -12.66 -4.22 21.53
CA VAL A 301 -13.90 -4.42 20.76
C VAL A 301 -13.66 -5.43 19.66
N ARG A 302 -14.59 -6.38 19.49
CA ARG A 302 -14.56 -7.33 18.37
C ARG A 302 -14.96 -6.62 17.09
N MET A 303 -13.99 -6.40 16.21
CA MET A 303 -14.16 -5.56 15.03
C MET A 303 -15.10 -6.19 14.00
N ASP A 304 -15.02 -7.48 13.78
CA ASP A 304 -15.91 -8.23 12.87
C ASP A 304 -17.39 -8.13 13.29
N GLN A 305 -17.68 -8.24 14.57
CA GLN A 305 -19.03 -8.06 15.10
C GLN A 305 -19.49 -6.60 14.95
N LEU A 306 -18.61 -5.65 15.28
CA LEU A 306 -18.92 -4.23 15.17
C LEU A 306 -19.20 -3.83 13.73
N VAL A 307 -18.39 -4.31 12.76
CA VAL A 307 -18.57 -4.07 11.32
C VAL A 307 -19.88 -4.66 10.81
N GLY A 308 -20.26 -5.87 11.25
CA GLY A 308 -21.51 -6.51 10.88
C GLY A 308 -22.77 -5.75 11.29
N LEU A 309 -22.67 -4.87 12.28
CA LEU A 309 -23.78 -4.02 12.73
C LEU A 309 -23.87 -2.69 11.96
N GLN A 310 -22.90 -2.37 11.11
CA GLN A 310 -22.84 -1.09 10.43
C GLN A 310 -23.55 -1.10 9.08
N ARG A 311 -24.12 0.05 8.73
CA ARG A 311 -24.70 0.26 7.40
C ARG A 311 -23.60 0.25 6.31
N PRO A 312 -23.88 -0.27 5.09
CA PRO A 312 -22.91 -0.40 4.00
C PRO A 312 -22.70 0.92 3.23
N TYR A 313 -22.92 2.04 3.88
CA TYR A 313 -22.75 3.37 3.31
C TYR A 313 -22.14 4.35 4.32
N CYS A 314 -21.08 5.02 3.94
CA CYS A 314 -20.43 6.09 4.70
C CYS A 314 -19.99 7.20 3.72
N VAL A 315 -20.43 8.43 3.97
CA VAL A 315 -20.05 9.57 3.13
C VAL A 315 -18.54 9.82 3.26
N PRO A 316 -17.80 9.93 2.14
CA PRO A 316 -16.39 10.28 2.19
C PRO A 316 -16.20 11.70 2.74
N GLU A 317 -15.24 11.87 3.66
CA GLU A 317 -14.86 13.17 4.19
C GLU A 317 -14.18 14.02 3.11
N VAL A 318 -14.49 15.31 3.09
CA VAL A 318 -13.84 16.26 2.19
C VAL A 318 -12.50 16.67 2.79
N MET A 319 -11.40 16.24 2.15
CA MET A 319 -10.05 16.48 2.61
C MET A 319 -9.38 17.55 1.78
N ASP A 320 -8.65 18.47 2.41
CA ASP A 320 -7.69 19.31 1.69
C ASP A 320 -6.56 18.46 1.12
N ALA A 321 -6.00 18.86 -0.02
CA ALA A 321 -4.87 18.16 -0.64
C ALA A 321 -3.67 18.00 0.30
N GLU A 322 -3.51 18.92 1.25
CA GLU A 322 -2.45 18.95 2.25
C GLU A 322 -2.84 18.31 3.60
N ASP A 323 -4.10 17.86 3.77
CA ASP A 323 -4.47 17.10 4.97
C ASP A 323 -3.67 15.80 5.05
N GLU A 324 -3.30 15.40 6.27
CA GLU A 324 -2.53 14.20 6.55
C GLU A 324 -3.32 12.93 6.15
N LEU A 325 -2.67 12.01 5.43
CA LEU A 325 -3.25 10.72 5.03
C LEU A 325 -2.73 9.58 5.89
N PHE A 326 -1.41 9.50 6.04
CA PHE A 326 -0.80 8.45 6.86
C PHE A 326 0.56 8.86 7.42
N ILE A 327 0.98 8.13 8.46
CA ILE A 327 2.30 8.22 9.06
C ILE A 327 3.01 6.89 8.86
N LEU A 328 4.20 6.92 8.25
CA LEU A 328 5.03 5.75 8.08
C LEU A 328 6.39 5.95 8.75
N TYR A 329 6.81 4.97 9.54
CA TYR A 329 8.04 5.04 10.30
C TYR A 329 9.21 4.44 9.53
N THR A 330 10.31 5.19 9.49
CA THR A 330 11.59 4.74 8.91
C THR A 330 12.64 4.56 10.00
N SER A 331 13.66 3.72 9.72
CA SER A 331 14.84 3.62 10.56
C SER A 331 15.58 4.97 10.58
N GLY A 332 15.53 5.66 11.71
CA GLY A 332 16.24 6.93 11.86
C GLY A 332 17.74 6.74 12.00
N SER A 333 18.54 7.65 11.44
CA SER A 333 20.00 7.71 11.65
C SER A 333 20.43 7.82 13.12
N THR A 334 19.52 8.19 14.00
CA THR A 334 19.74 8.36 15.46
C THR A 334 19.29 7.16 16.28
N GLY A 335 18.93 6.02 15.64
CA GLY A 335 18.42 4.81 16.29
C GLY A 335 16.94 4.82 16.64
N MET A 336 16.30 5.98 16.76
CA MET A 336 14.86 6.08 17.02
C MET A 336 14.10 6.20 15.69
N PRO A 337 13.01 5.41 15.49
CA PRO A 337 12.17 5.52 14.29
C PRO A 337 11.60 6.94 14.14
N LYS A 338 11.63 7.44 12.90
CA LYS A 338 11.05 8.74 12.54
C LYS A 338 9.77 8.54 11.75
N GLY A 339 8.67 9.13 12.23
CA GLY A 339 7.39 9.12 11.52
C GLY A 339 7.40 10.17 10.40
N LEU A 340 7.25 9.72 9.17
CA LEU A 340 7.07 10.57 8.00
C LEU A 340 5.58 10.69 7.72
N VAL A 341 5.09 11.92 7.68
CA VAL A 341 3.69 12.23 7.36
C VAL A 341 3.55 12.42 5.86
N HIS A 342 2.62 11.71 5.25
CA HIS A 342 2.25 11.87 3.86
C HIS A 342 0.88 12.55 3.76
N THR A 343 0.77 13.54 2.87
CA THR A 343 -0.46 14.27 2.63
C THR A 343 -1.28 13.66 1.51
N THR A 344 -2.54 14.04 1.43
CA THR A 344 -3.59 13.38 0.63
C THR A 344 -3.40 13.52 -0.88
N GLY A 345 -3.37 14.75 -1.39
CA GLY A 345 -3.45 15.01 -2.84
C GLY A 345 -2.19 14.63 -3.60
N GLY A 346 -1.04 15.12 -3.12
CA GLY A 346 0.26 14.86 -3.77
C GLY A 346 0.62 13.38 -3.78
N TYR A 347 0.38 12.68 -2.66
CA TYR A 347 0.64 11.24 -2.58
C TYR A 347 -0.27 10.44 -3.51
N ALA A 348 -1.59 10.70 -3.50
CA ALA A 348 -2.54 9.99 -4.34
C ALA A 348 -2.21 10.14 -5.83
N LEU A 349 -1.90 11.37 -6.26
CA LEU A 349 -1.49 11.61 -7.64
C LEU A 349 -0.22 10.84 -8.01
N TYR A 350 0.80 10.91 -7.15
CA TYR A 350 2.08 10.24 -7.42
C TYR A 350 1.95 8.71 -7.44
N ALA A 351 1.16 8.14 -6.53
CA ALA A 351 0.86 6.71 -6.50
C ALA A 351 0.17 6.26 -7.81
N SER A 352 -0.88 6.99 -8.24
CA SER A 352 -1.56 6.69 -9.51
C SER A 352 -0.62 6.85 -10.71
N PHE A 353 0.13 7.95 -10.77
CA PHE A 353 1.03 8.25 -11.88
C PHE A 353 2.14 7.21 -12.03
N THR A 354 2.86 6.89 -10.93
CA THR A 354 3.99 5.95 -11.00
C THR A 354 3.53 4.53 -11.30
N THR A 355 2.37 4.12 -10.82
CA THR A 355 1.80 2.80 -11.15
C THR A 355 1.49 2.68 -12.64
N ASP A 356 0.90 3.72 -13.25
CA ASP A 356 0.68 3.73 -14.70
C ASP A 356 2.00 3.81 -15.48
N VAL A 357 2.86 4.78 -15.18
CA VAL A 357 4.06 5.05 -16.01
C VAL A 357 5.13 3.98 -15.86
N THR A 358 5.32 3.44 -14.65
CA THR A 358 6.38 2.46 -14.38
C THR A 358 5.95 1.04 -14.75
N PHE A 359 4.71 0.66 -14.39
CA PHE A 359 4.21 -0.70 -14.57
C PHE A 359 3.23 -0.84 -15.73
N ASN A 360 2.87 0.28 -16.38
CA ASN A 360 1.88 0.34 -17.45
C ASN A 360 0.51 -0.25 -17.08
N LEU A 361 0.16 -0.19 -15.79
CA LEU A 361 -1.10 -0.74 -15.28
C LEU A 361 -2.29 -0.02 -15.88
N LYS A 362 -3.23 -0.78 -16.40
CA LYS A 362 -4.49 -0.29 -16.97
C LYS A 362 -5.68 -0.79 -16.15
N LYS A 363 -6.82 -0.13 -16.35
CA LYS A 363 -8.07 -0.59 -15.76
C LYS A 363 -8.34 -2.05 -16.12
N GLY A 364 -8.64 -2.88 -15.12
CA GLY A 364 -8.92 -4.30 -15.26
C GLY A 364 -7.68 -5.21 -15.24
N ASP A 365 -6.46 -4.65 -15.23
CA ASP A 365 -5.26 -5.46 -15.03
C ASP A 365 -5.15 -5.92 -13.57
N ILE A 366 -4.61 -7.11 -13.37
CA ILE A 366 -4.27 -7.63 -12.04
C ILE A 366 -2.82 -7.26 -11.72
N PHE A 367 -2.62 -6.59 -10.60
CA PHE A 367 -1.31 -6.14 -10.16
C PHE A 367 -0.88 -6.82 -8.86
N ALA A 368 0.12 -7.69 -8.95
CA ALA A 368 0.70 -8.38 -7.82
C ALA A 368 1.97 -7.68 -7.34
N CYS A 369 1.92 -7.08 -6.16
CA CYS A 369 3.07 -6.53 -5.46
C CYS A 369 3.22 -7.27 -4.12
N VAL A 370 4.23 -8.13 -4.01
CA VAL A 370 4.47 -8.96 -2.82
C VAL A 370 5.27 -8.15 -1.79
N ALA A 371 4.68 -7.07 -1.30
CA ALA A 371 5.25 -6.20 -0.28
C ALA A 371 4.25 -6.03 0.87
N ASP A 372 4.76 -5.95 2.11
CA ASP A 372 3.92 -5.70 3.28
C ASP A 372 3.49 -4.23 3.35
N CYS A 373 2.24 -3.99 3.76
CA CYS A 373 1.69 -2.65 3.94
C CYS A 373 2.38 -1.84 5.05
N GLY A 374 3.17 -2.44 5.92
CA GLY A 374 4.04 -1.74 6.85
C GLY A 374 5.17 -0.93 6.20
N TRP A 375 5.34 -1.03 4.87
CA TRP A 375 6.34 -0.34 4.07
C TRP A 375 5.70 0.58 3.03
N ILE A 376 6.44 1.61 2.59
CA ILE A 376 5.92 2.55 1.56
C ILE A 376 5.56 1.83 0.25
N THR A 377 6.30 0.79 -0.11
CA THR A 377 6.03 -0.03 -1.30
C THR A 377 4.64 -0.69 -1.20
N GLY A 378 4.30 -1.26 -0.03
CA GLY A 378 2.99 -1.84 0.21
C GLY A 378 1.88 -0.79 0.18
N HIS A 379 2.06 0.36 0.85
CA HIS A 379 1.10 1.46 0.75
C HIS A 379 0.85 1.86 -0.71
N THR A 380 1.94 2.11 -1.46
CA THR A 380 1.83 2.69 -2.80
C THR A 380 1.35 1.68 -3.83
N TYR A 381 1.91 0.47 -3.83
CA TYR A 381 1.70 -0.45 -4.95
C TYR A 381 0.79 -1.64 -4.61
N VAL A 382 0.64 -2.01 -3.33
CA VAL A 382 -0.38 -3.00 -2.96
C VAL A 382 -1.75 -2.33 -2.79
N VAL A 383 -1.83 -1.16 -2.16
CA VAL A 383 -3.13 -0.56 -1.83
C VAL A 383 -3.51 0.54 -2.81
N TYR A 384 -2.83 1.69 -2.75
CA TYR A 384 -3.34 2.88 -3.42
C TYR A 384 -3.15 2.88 -4.94
N GLY A 385 -1.97 2.52 -5.43
CA GLY A 385 -1.63 2.66 -6.84
C GLY A 385 -2.50 1.84 -7.78
N ALA A 386 -2.70 0.55 -7.47
CA ALA A 386 -3.55 -0.32 -8.27
C ALA A 386 -5.00 0.18 -8.28
N LEU A 387 -5.58 0.43 -7.11
CA LEU A 387 -6.97 0.85 -6.95
C LEU A 387 -7.23 2.24 -7.53
N LEU A 388 -6.29 3.20 -7.39
CA LEU A 388 -6.40 4.53 -8.00
C LEU A 388 -6.43 4.48 -9.54
N ASN A 389 -5.93 3.43 -10.16
CA ASN A 389 -5.96 3.25 -11.61
C ASN A 389 -7.12 2.33 -12.08
N GLY A 390 -7.96 1.85 -11.18
CA GLY A 390 -9.07 0.96 -11.50
C GLY A 390 -8.64 -0.46 -11.86
N GLY A 391 -7.45 -0.86 -11.41
CA GLY A 391 -6.94 -2.21 -11.53
C GLY A 391 -7.35 -3.10 -10.35
N THR A 392 -7.03 -4.37 -10.44
CA THR A 392 -7.21 -5.35 -9.36
C THR A 392 -5.91 -5.48 -8.58
N THR A 393 -5.93 -5.23 -7.27
CA THR A 393 -4.77 -5.51 -6.42
C THR A 393 -4.75 -6.97 -5.98
N PHE A 394 -3.58 -7.59 -6.02
CA PHE A 394 -3.36 -8.93 -5.49
C PHE A 394 -2.60 -8.84 -4.16
N ILE A 395 -3.13 -9.48 -3.13
CA ILE A 395 -2.58 -9.49 -1.77
C ILE A 395 -2.22 -10.91 -1.40
N PHE A 396 -1.01 -11.11 -0.93
CA PHE A 396 -0.51 -12.40 -0.50
C PHE A 396 -0.15 -12.36 0.98
N GLU A 397 -0.82 -13.20 1.79
CA GLU A 397 -0.62 -13.20 3.24
C GLU A 397 0.70 -13.87 3.64
N SER A 398 1.07 -14.92 2.94
CA SER A 398 2.18 -15.79 3.31
C SER A 398 3.54 -15.23 2.86
N THR A 399 4.56 -16.03 2.96
CA THR A 399 5.88 -15.72 2.44
C THR A 399 6.06 -16.38 1.07
N PRO A 400 6.78 -15.75 0.10
CA PRO A 400 6.96 -16.34 -1.23
C PRO A 400 7.59 -17.72 -1.27
N MET A 401 8.18 -18.16 -0.15
CA MET A 401 8.84 -19.47 -0.01
C MET A 401 7.92 -20.54 0.61
N TYR A 402 6.72 -20.19 1.07
CA TYR A 402 5.79 -21.15 1.69
C TYR A 402 4.69 -21.51 0.68
N PRO A 403 4.23 -22.78 0.60
CA PRO A 403 4.74 -23.98 1.27
C PRO A 403 5.94 -24.61 0.55
N GLY A 404 6.49 -23.91 -0.41
CA GLY A 404 7.57 -24.41 -1.26
C GLY A 404 8.86 -24.75 -0.50
N LYS A 405 9.62 -25.60 -1.10
CA LYS A 405 10.97 -25.98 -0.64
C LYS A 405 12.02 -25.29 -1.49
#